data_1b20983444d7d16ee9a4bddcfa3a34d5
#
_entry.id   1b20983444d7d16ee9a4bddcfa3a34d5
#
_cell.length_a   1.000
_cell.length_b   1.000
_cell.length_c   1.000
_cell.angle_alpha   90.00
_cell.angle_beta   90.00
_cell.angle_gamma   90.00
#
_symmetry.space_group_name_H-M   'P 1'
#
loop_
_entity.id
_entity.type
_entity.pdbx_description
1 polymer ?
#
loop_
_entity_poly.entity_id
_entity_poly.type
_entity_poly.pdbx_seq_one_letter_code
_entity_poly.pdbx_strand_id
1 'polypeptide(L)'
;MSNSQFFRPETIERRASELLAKYKTKVGVALALPIPIERLAEDLIDLQILWQTLPESENETVLAGLAPRKKLVVFNENRLMLFDKTPGLYRTVLAHEVGHWELHVDKATVNQLPIPGMDEQLQYLFRSEKQSWDERNAHLFMSHLLVPEPLLNPLIRNVQDFDWPFLYKLRDMFQVTISVIRIRLERKGLLYVDQRGDIHRSRAEYNGQARMV
;
A
#
# COMPACT_ATOMS: atom_id res chain seq x y z
N MET A 1 1.49 -13.87 -20.07
CA MET A 1 2.64 -14.04 -19.16
C MET A 1 2.96 -12.68 -18.59
N SER A 2 2.67 -12.43 -17.33
CA SER A 2 3.02 -11.16 -16.66
C SER A 2 4.53 -11.16 -16.45
N ASN A 3 5.27 -10.33 -17.18
CA ASN A 3 6.67 -10.09 -16.89
C ASN A 3 6.73 -9.29 -15.59
N SER A 4 7.03 -9.97 -14.49
CA SER A 4 7.28 -9.33 -13.19
C SER A 4 8.42 -8.34 -13.35
N GLN A 5 8.13 -7.05 -13.25
CA GLN A 5 9.10 -5.98 -13.51
C GLN A 5 9.76 -5.53 -12.20
N PHE A 6 11.08 -5.60 -12.17
CA PHE A 6 11.85 -5.03 -11.07
C PHE A 6 11.93 -3.51 -11.19
N PHE A 7 11.42 -2.80 -10.19
CA PHE A 7 11.62 -1.36 -10.04
C PHE A 7 12.62 -1.07 -8.92
N ARG A 8 13.49 -0.09 -9.13
CA ARG A 8 14.32 0.44 -8.05
C ARG A 8 13.43 1.17 -7.03
N PRO A 9 13.70 1.06 -5.72
CA PRO A 9 12.90 1.71 -4.68
C PRO A 9 12.67 3.21 -4.91
N GLU A 10 13.71 3.92 -5.38
CA GLU A 10 13.66 5.36 -5.66
C GLU A 10 12.68 5.69 -6.80
N THR A 11 12.55 4.79 -7.77
CA THR A 11 11.60 4.93 -8.88
C THR A 11 10.16 4.81 -8.35
N ILE A 12 9.92 3.87 -7.44
CA ILE A 12 8.60 3.65 -6.84
C ILE A 12 8.21 4.85 -5.97
N GLU A 13 9.13 5.34 -5.14
CA GLU A 13 8.92 6.53 -4.32
C GLU A 13 8.62 7.76 -5.17
N ARG A 14 9.40 7.98 -6.24
CA ARG A 14 9.15 9.07 -7.18
C ARG A 14 7.77 8.99 -7.81
N ARG A 15 7.33 7.79 -8.28
CA ARG A 15 5.99 7.60 -8.86
C ARG A 15 4.88 7.88 -7.85
N ALA A 16 5.02 7.44 -6.60
CA ALA A 16 4.05 7.76 -5.55
C ALA A 16 3.98 9.28 -5.29
N SER A 17 5.14 9.94 -5.24
CA SER A 17 5.23 11.40 -5.07
C SER A 17 4.64 12.16 -6.25
N GLU A 18 4.86 11.71 -7.48
CA GLU A 18 4.27 12.29 -8.69
C GLU A 18 2.73 12.17 -8.68
N LEU A 19 2.20 11.03 -8.22
CA LEU A 19 0.75 10.84 -8.09
C LEU A 19 0.15 11.81 -7.07
N LEU A 20 0.79 11.98 -5.92
CA LEU A 20 0.37 12.96 -4.90
C LEU A 20 0.46 14.40 -5.43
N ALA A 21 1.49 14.74 -6.19
CA ALA A 21 1.64 16.05 -6.81
C ALA A 21 0.52 16.33 -7.81
N LYS A 22 0.17 15.35 -8.66
CA LYS A 22 -0.97 15.45 -9.59
C LYS A 22 -2.29 15.67 -8.84
N TYR A 23 -2.50 14.91 -7.75
CA TYR A 23 -3.70 15.07 -6.93
C TYR A 23 -3.77 16.49 -6.31
N LYS A 24 -2.67 16.94 -5.69
CA LYS A 24 -2.57 18.31 -5.14
C LYS A 24 -2.89 19.37 -6.19
N THR A 25 -2.36 19.24 -7.40
CA THR A 25 -2.62 20.19 -8.50
C THR A 25 -4.09 20.17 -8.91
N LYS A 26 -4.72 18.97 -9.01
CA LYS A 26 -6.12 18.83 -9.40
C LYS A 26 -7.07 19.44 -8.37
N VAL A 27 -6.80 19.26 -7.07
CA VAL A 27 -7.66 19.72 -5.98
C VAL A 27 -7.37 21.15 -5.57
N GLY A 28 -6.16 21.68 -5.88
CA GLY A 28 -5.77 23.06 -5.56
C GLY A 28 -5.48 23.31 -4.08
N VAL A 29 -5.30 22.24 -3.27
CA VAL A 29 -5.04 22.34 -1.82
C VAL A 29 -3.76 21.60 -1.43
N ALA A 30 -3.18 21.97 -0.29
CA ALA A 30 -2.04 21.26 0.26
C ALA A 30 -2.44 19.84 0.70
N LEU A 31 -1.51 18.90 0.58
CA LEU A 31 -1.71 17.56 1.14
C LEU A 31 -1.82 17.64 2.66
N ALA A 32 -2.82 16.99 3.21
CA ALA A 32 -3.06 16.88 4.65
C ALA A 32 -3.21 15.40 5.04
N LEU A 33 -3.13 15.14 6.35
CA LEU A 33 -3.39 13.81 6.91
C LEU A 33 -4.86 13.65 7.26
N PRO A 34 -5.40 12.47 7.02
CA PRO A 34 -4.84 11.36 6.25
C PRO A 34 -4.90 11.64 4.73
N ILE A 35 -4.02 11.01 3.94
CA ILE A 35 -4.07 11.11 2.47
C ILE A 35 -5.43 10.62 1.98
N PRO A 36 -6.21 11.39 1.23
CA PRO A 36 -7.57 11.01 0.79
C PRO A 36 -7.51 9.99 -0.36
N ILE A 37 -7.12 8.75 -0.03
CA ILE A 37 -6.83 7.69 -1.00
C ILE A 37 -8.06 7.32 -1.85
N GLU A 38 -9.24 7.37 -1.27
CA GLU A 38 -10.50 7.10 -1.96
C GLU A 38 -10.71 8.11 -3.11
N ARG A 39 -10.60 9.40 -2.80
CA ARG A 39 -10.70 10.46 -3.82
C ARG A 39 -9.57 10.40 -4.83
N LEU A 40 -8.39 10.01 -4.40
CA LEU A 40 -7.26 9.84 -5.31
C LEU A 40 -7.55 8.70 -6.30
N ALA A 41 -8.08 7.57 -5.82
CA ALA A 41 -8.45 6.44 -6.67
C ALA A 41 -9.59 6.81 -7.63
N GLU A 42 -10.68 7.38 -7.14
CA GLU A 42 -11.89 7.67 -7.92
C GLU A 42 -11.70 8.91 -8.80
N ASP A 43 -11.34 10.05 -8.21
CA ASP A 43 -11.37 11.34 -8.92
C ASP A 43 -10.15 11.53 -9.84
N LEU A 44 -8.96 11.02 -9.46
CA LEU A 44 -7.74 11.24 -10.24
C LEU A 44 -7.43 10.10 -11.21
N ILE A 45 -7.57 8.84 -10.74
CA ILE A 45 -7.17 7.66 -11.50
C ILE A 45 -8.36 7.03 -12.24
N ASP A 46 -9.60 7.40 -11.87
CA ASP A 46 -10.84 6.84 -12.44
C ASP A 46 -10.99 5.33 -12.15
N LEU A 47 -10.59 4.92 -10.94
CA LEU A 47 -10.82 3.59 -10.40
C LEU A 47 -12.10 3.59 -9.57
N GLN A 48 -13.08 2.79 -9.94
CA GLN A 48 -14.29 2.58 -9.14
C GLN A 48 -14.01 1.59 -8.01
N ILE A 49 -14.76 1.73 -6.91
CA ILE A 49 -14.64 0.86 -5.73
C ILE A 49 -15.96 0.11 -5.54
N LEU A 50 -15.89 -1.20 -5.43
CA LEU A 50 -17.05 -2.07 -5.26
C LEU A 50 -16.79 -3.10 -4.16
N TRP A 51 -17.85 -3.47 -3.43
CA TRP A 51 -17.85 -4.58 -2.50
C TRP A 51 -18.61 -5.76 -3.12
N GLN A 52 -18.00 -6.93 -3.10
CA GLN A 52 -18.58 -8.14 -3.66
C GLN A 52 -17.93 -9.36 -3.00
N THR A 53 -18.66 -10.49 -2.92
CA THR A 53 -18.07 -11.77 -2.53
C THR A 53 -16.98 -12.16 -3.52
N LEU A 54 -15.75 -12.36 -3.00
CA LEU A 54 -14.64 -12.86 -3.79
C LEU A 54 -14.36 -14.33 -3.44
N PRO A 55 -13.99 -15.16 -4.43
CA PRO A 55 -13.61 -16.54 -4.17
C PRO A 55 -12.31 -16.58 -3.35
N GLU A 56 -12.28 -17.50 -2.38
CA GLU A 56 -11.12 -17.78 -1.54
C GLU A 56 -10.85 -19.28 -1.54
N SER A 57 -9.59 -19.66 -1.40
CA SER A 57 -9.21 -21.05 -1.12
C SER A 57 -9.06 -21.28 0.39
N GLU A 58 -9.00 -22.53 0.83
CA GLU A 58 -8.89 -22.87 2.26
C GLU A 58 -7.67 -22.24 2.96
N ASN A 59 -6.62 -21.96 2.19
CA ASN A 59 -5.35 -21.45 2.73
C ASN A 59 -5.09 -19.96 2.35
N GLU A 60 -6.08 -19.27 1.75
CA GLU A 60 -5.87 -17.94 1.23
C GLU A 60 -7.00 -16.98 1.58
N THR A 61 -6.63 -15.88 2.21
CA THR A 61 -7.54 -14.77 2.51
C THR A 61 -7.40 -13.70 1.44
N VAL A 62 -8.47 -13.46 0.68
CA VAL A 62 -8.52 -12.41 -0.32
C VAL A 62 -9.22 -11.19 0.26
N LEU A 63 -8.51 -10.07 0.39
CA LEU A 63 -9.06 -8.82 0.92
C LEU A 63 -9.68 -7.95 -0.19
N ALA A 64 -8.99 -7.82 -1.31
CA ALA A 64 -9.44 -7.09 -2.47
C ALA A 64 -8.75 -7.61 -3.72
N GLY A 65 -9.18 -7.14 -4.88
CA GLY A 65 -8.54 -7.40 -6.16
C GLY A 65 -8.78 -6.30 -7.17
N LEU A 66 -7.85 -6.12 -8.08
CA LEU A 66 -7.92 -5.15 -9.15
C LEU A 66 -8.41 -5.80 -10.45
N ALA A 67 -9.46 -5.24 -11.06
CA ALA A 67 -9.96 -5.59 -12.38
C ALA A 67 -9.60 -4.45 -13.39
N PRO A 68 -8.41 -4.48 -14.00
CA PRO A 68 -7.88 -3.34 -14.76
C PRO A 68 -8.77 -2.92 -15.94
N ARG A 69 -9.30 -3.89 -16.71
CA ARG A 69 -10.15 -3.59 -17.88
C ARG A 69 -11.46 -2.88 -17.51
N LYS A 70 -11.96 -3.09 -16.29
CA LYS A 70 -13.16 -2.42 -15.77
C LYS A 70 -12.84 -1.18 -14.95
N LYS A 71 -11.55 -0.87 -14.76
CA LYS A 71 -11.08 0.18 -13.85
C LYS A 71 -11.73 0.05 -12.47
N LEU A 72 -11.69 -1.14 -11.90
CA LEU A 72 -12.43 -1.49 -10.71
C LEU A 72 -11.53 -2.13 -9.67
N VAL A 73 -11.61 -1.64 -8.43
CA VAL A 73 -11.10 -2.31 -7.23
C VAL A 73 -12.28 -2.97 -6.54
N VAL A 74 -12.21 -4.28 -6.35
CA VAL A 74 -13.26 -5.05 -5.68
C VAL A 74 -12.78 -5.48 -4.32
N PHE A 75 -13.46 -5.04 -3.26
CA PHE A 75 -13.23 -5.48 -1.89
C PHE A 75 -14.08 -6.71 -1.58
N ASN A 76 -13.52 -7.64 -0.79
CA ASN A 76 -14.24 -8.84 -0.40
C ASN A 76 -15.21 -8.55 0.75
N GLU A 77 -16.52 -8.57 0.48
CA GLU A 77 -17.56 -8.36 1.47
C GLU A 77 -17.57 -9.41 2.60
N ASN A 78 -17.07 -10.64 2.34
CA ASN A 78 -16.90 -11.66 3.37
C ASN A 78 -15.89 -11.26 4.45
N ARG A 79 -15.11 -10.20 4.21
CA ARG A 79 -14.07 -9.67 5.11
C ARG A 79 -14.43 -8.35 5.77
N LEU A 80 -15.68 -7.87 5.63
CA LEU A 80 -16.16 -6.62 6.24
C LEU A 80 -15.80 -6.50 7.71
N MET A 81 -16.06 -7.55 8.51
CA MET A 81 -15.71 -7.55 9.94
C MET A 81 -14.21 -7.37 10.21
N LEU A 82 -13.34 -7.81 9.32
CA LEU A 82 -11.90 -7.62 9.46
C LEU A 82 -11.52 -6.17 9.19
N PHE A 83 -12.12 -5.56 8.16
CA PHE A 83 -11.92 -4.15 7.85
C PHE A 83 -12.41 -3.25 8.99
N ASP A 84 -13.57 -3.54 9.58
CA ASP A 84 -14.12 -2.77 10.71
C ASP A 84 -13.26 -2.88 11.98
N LYS A 85 -12.70 -4.06 12.25
CA LYS A 85 -11.89 -4.31 13.45
C LYS A 85 -10.44 -3.85 13.33
N THR A 86 -9.95 -3.61 12.11
CA THR A 86 -8.53 -3.31 11.88
C THR A 86 -8.36 -1.88 11.38
N PRO A 87 -7.98 -0.94 12.26
CA PRO A 87 -7.81 0.46 11.88
C PRO A 87 -6.88 0.63 10.68
N GLY A 88 -7.34 1.38 9.67
CA GLY A 88 -6.58 1.69 8.48
C GLY A 88 -6.42 0.56 7.46
N LEU A 89 -7.00 -0.63 7.69
CA LEU A 89 -6.85 -1.75 6.76
C LEU A 89 -7.44 -1.45 5.38
N TYR A 90 -8.67 -0.93 5.33
CA TYR A 90 -9.34 -0.57 4.08
C TYR A 90 -8.46 0.35 3.22
N ARG A 91 -7.96 1.43 3.80
CA ARG A 91 -7.13 2.43 3.12
C ARG A 91 -5.79 1.84 2.67
N THR A 92 -5.20 0.98 3.51
CA THR A 92 -3.96 0.27 3.19
C THR A 92 -4.15 -0.64 1.99
N VAL A 93 -5.23 -1.43 1.97
CA VAL A 93 -5.56 -2.34 0.86
C VAL A 93 -5.87 -1.54 -0.41
N LEU A 94 -6.68 -0.47 -0.34
CA LEU A 94 -6.97 0.37 -1.50
C LEU A 94 -5.69 0.96 -2.11
N ALA A 95 -4.81 1.49 -1.27
CA ALA A 95 -3.55 2.05 -1.76
C ALA A 95 -2.59 0.99 -2.34
N HIS A 96 -2.70 -0.26 -1.88
CA HIS A 96 -1.98 -1.39 -2.46
C HIS A 96 -2.48 -1.70 -3.88
N GLU A 97 -3.80 -1.75 -4.09
CA GLU A 97 -4.41 -1.92 -5.42
C GLU A 97 -4.08 -0.75 -6.36
N VAL A 98 -4.05 0.49 -5.85
CA VAL A 98 -3.54 1.65 -6.59
C VAL A 98 -2.07 1.46 -6.97
N GLY A 99 -1.26 0.83 -6.11
CA GLY A 99 0.12 0.47 -6.42
C GLY A 99 0.23 -0.49 -7.60
N HIS A 100 -0.61 -1.54 -7.63
CA HIS A 100 -0.69 -2.44 -8.79
C HIS A 100 -1.11 -1.71 -10.07
N TRP A 101 -2.11 -0.84 -9.98
CA TRP A 101 -2.55 -0.02 -11.10
C TRP A 101 -1.45 0.87 -11.67
N GLU A 102 -0.72 1.56 -10.80
CA GLU A 102 0.30 2.53 -11.23
C GLU A 102 1.59 1.88 -11.73
N LEU A 103 1.94 0.70 -11.23
CA LEU A 103 3.21 0.06 -11.53
C LEU A 103 3.11 -1.06 -12.56
N HIS A 104 2.00 -1.80 -12.57
CA HIS A 104 1.93 -3.09 -13.28
C HIS A 104 0.84 -3.17 -14.36
N VAL A 105 -0.06 -2.18 -14.40
CA VAL A 105 -1.12 -2.14 -15.43
C VAL A 105 -0.63 -1.34 -16.64
N ASP A 106 -0.64 -1.98 -17.80
CA ASP A 106 -0.44 -1.28 -19.08
C ASP A 106 -1.72 -0.52 -19.46
N LYS A 107 -1.72 0.77 -19.21
CA LYS A 107 -2.87 1.66 -19.43
C LYS A 107 -3.25 1.78 -20.90
N ALA A 108 -2.33 1.53 -21.82
CA ALA A 108 -2.62 1.53 -23.26
C ALA A 108 -3.48 0.32 -23.65
N THR A 109 -3.21 -0.85 -23.05
CA THR A 109 -3.96 -2.09 -23.29
C THR A 109 -5.35 -2.06 -22.65
N VAL A 110 -5.47 -1.43 -21.46
CA VAL A 110 -6.75 -1.30 -20.75
C VAL A 110 -7.77 -0.48 -21.54
N ASN A 111 -7.32 0.54 -22.27
CA ASN A 111 -8.18 1.43 -23.04
C ASN A 111 -8.55 0.88 -24.44
N GLN A 112 -8.06 -0.32 -24.82
CA GLN A 112 -8.46 -0.94 -26.08
C GLN A 112 -9.86 -1.57 -25.93
N LEU A 113 -10.70 -1.38 -26.96
CA LEU A 113 -12.03 -2.00 -27.02
C LEU A 113 -11.92 -3.52 -26.89
N PRO A 114 -12.82 -4.17 -26.14
CA PRO A 114 -12.83 -5.62 -26.04
C PRO A 114 -13.01 -6.27 -27.44
N ILE A 115 -12.20 -7.28 -27.73
CA ILE A 115 -12.34 -8.06 -28.95
C ILE A 115 -13.64 -8.86 -28.81
N PRO A 116 -14.63 -8.72 -29.73
CA PRO A 116 -15.88 -9.46 -29.67
C PRO A 116 -15.59 -10.98 -29.64
N GLY A 117 -16.19 -11.70 -28.68
CA GLY A 117 -16.04 -13.15 -28.52
C GLY A 117 -14.94 -13.64 -27.59
N MET A 118 -14.15 -12.76 -26.96
CA MET A 118 -13.32 -13.14 -25.82
C MET A 118 -14.15 -13.06 -24.55
N ASP A 119 -14.26 -14.20 -23.86
CA ASP A 119 -14.91 -14.31 -22.56
C ASP A 119 -14.33 -13.25 -21.61
N GLU A 120 -15.20 -12.37 -21.10
CA GLU A 120 -14.87 -11.40 -20.07
C GLU A 120 -14.70 -12.10 -18.71
N GLN A 121 -13.81 -13.08 -18.62
CA GLN A 121 -13.38 -13.52 -17.33
C GLN A 121 -12.75 -12.32 -16.66
N LEU A 122 -13.36 -11.87 -15.56
CA LEU A 122 -12.79 -10.97 -14.60
C LEU A 122 -11.43 -11.59 -14.19
N GLN A 123 -10.38 -11.23 -14.90
CA GLN A 123 -9.02 -11.54 -14.45
C GLN A 123 -8.76 -10.59 -13.28
N TYR A 124 -9.35 -10.94 -12.14
CA TYR A 124 -8.85 -10.46 -10.88
C TYR A 124 -7.39 -10.89 -10.86
N LEU A 125 -6.49 -9.95 -10.61
CA LEU A 125 -5.12 -10.28 -10.27
C LEU A 125 -5.12 -10.86 -8.85
N PHE A 126 -5.82 -11.99 -8.67
CA PHE A 126 -5.67 -12.81 -7.48
C PHE A 126 -4.24 -13.33 -7.51
N ARG A 127 -3.41 -12.76 -6.71
CA ARG A 127 -2.11 -13.31 -6.45
C ARG A 127 -2.11 -13.91 -5.06
N SER A 128 -2.58 -15.15 -5.03
CA SER A 128 -2.06 -16.06 -4.05
C SER A 128 -0.63 -16.40 -4.42
N GLU A 129 0.16 -16.50 -3.43
CA GLU A 129 1.50 -17.09 -3.37
C GLU A 129 2.67 -16.26 -3.85
N LYS A 130 3.60 -16.25 -2.94
CA LYS A 130 5.01 -15.89 -3.02
C LYS A 130 5.22 -14.46 -3.43
N GLN A 131 5.79 -13.71 -2.52
CA GLN A 131 6.32 -12.37 -2.69
C GLN A 131 6.91 -12.17 -4.10
N SER A 132 6.03 -12.02 -5.10
CA SER A 132 6.45 -11.62 -6.42
C SER A 132 7.03 -10.21 -6.30
N TRP A 133 7.91 -9.83 -7.17
CA TRP A 133 8.44 -8.46 -7.22
C TRP A 133 7.31 -7.44 -7.33
N ASP A 134 6.20 -7.80 -7.97
CA ASP A 134 5.05 -6.93 -8.15
C ASP A 134 4.36 -6.63 -6.81
N GLU A 135 4.19 -7.66 -5.94
CA GLU A 135 3.65 -7.46 -4.59
C GLU A 135 4.54 -6.56 -3.73
N ARG A 136 5.86 -6.80 -3.76
CA ARG A 136 6.81 -5.94 -3.05
C ARG A 136 6.79 -4.50 -3.56
N ASN A 137 6.68 -4.32 -4.87
CA ASN A 137 6.61 -3.00 -5.49
C ASN A 137 5.32 -2.28 -5.08
N ALA A 138 4.16 -2.98 -5.14
CA ALA A 138 2.87 -2.43 -4.72
C ALA A 138 2.86 -2.07 -3.23
N HIS A 139 3.40 -2.93 -2.36
CA HIS A 139 3.56 -2.62 -0.93
C HIS A 139 4.46 -1.40 -0.69
N LEU A 140 5.56 -1.29 -1.43
CA LEU A 140 6.44 -0.14 -1.32
C LEU A 140 5.75 1.14 -1.78
N PHE A 141 5.09 1.10 -2.93
CA PHE A 141 4.30 2.20 -3.47
C PHE A 141 3.23 2.67 -2.48
N MET A 142 2.40 1.74 -1.98
CA MET A 142 1.39 2.00 -0.97
C MET A 142 1.97 2.74 0.25
N SER A 143 3.11 2.27 0.76
CA SER A 143 3.74 2.87 1.95
C SER A 143 4.21 4.30 1.70
N HIS A 144 4.76 4.61 0.51
CA HIS A 144 5.16 5.96 0.12
C HIS A 144 3.95 6.85 -0.16
N LEU A 145 2.88 6.29 -0.73
CA LEU A 145 1.66 7.03 -1.04
C LEU A 145 0.93 7.47 0.23
N LEU A 146 0.72 6.54 1.19
CA LEU A 146 -0.05 6.82 2.40
C LEU A 146 0.76 7.52 3.50
N VAL A 147 2.10 7.30 3.53
CA VAL A 147 3.01 7.89 4.51
C VAL A 147 4.12 8.66 3.78
N PRO A 148 3.79 9.75 3.07
CA PRO A 148 4.76 10.52 2.30
C PRO A 148 5.73 11.28 3.20
N GLU A 149 6.99 11.35 2.78
CA GLU A 149 8.05 11.99 3.56
C GLU A 149 7.77 13.42 3.99
N PRO A 150 7.21 14.30 3.14
CA PRO A 150 6.92 15.66 3.55
C PRO A 150 5.97 15.79 4.75
N LEU A 151 5.08 14.79 4.95
CA LEU A 151 4.15 14.75 6.08
C LEU A 151 4.71 13.94 7.27
N LEU A 152 5.55 12.94 7.01
CA LEU A 152 6.18 12.13 8.06
C LEU A 152 7.33 12.86 8.75
N ASN A 153 8.25 13.45 7.98
CA ASN A 153 9.50 14.02 8.50
C ASN A 153 9.30 15.09 9.61
N PRO A 154 8.31 16.01 9.52
CA PRO A 154 8.07 16.96 10.61
C PRO A 154 7.65 16.29 11.92
N LEU A 155 6.97 15.14 11.87
CA LEU A 155 6.47 14.42 13.04
C LEU A 155 7.56 13.64 13.77
N ILE A 156 8.60 13.20 13.04
CA ILE A 156 9.66 12.33 13.58
C ILE A 156 10.98 13.07 13.84
N ARG A 157 11.14 14.31 13.35
CA ARG A 157 12.41 15.04 13.37
C ARG A 157 13.07 15.14 14.74
N ASN A 158 12.28 15.28 15.81
CA ASN A 158 12.77 15.50 17.17
C ASN A 158 12.60 14.24 18.05
N VAL A 159 12.25 13.10 17.46
CA VAL A 159 12.08 11.84 18.20
C VAL A 159 13.44 11.16 18.30
N GLN A 160 13.92 10.97 19.53
CA GLN A 160 15.18 10.28 19.79
C GLN A 160 14.99 8.78 19.91
N ASP A 161 13.94 8.37 20.61
CA ASP A 161 13.62 6.98 20.84
C ASP A 161 12.18 6.70 20.41
N PHE A 162 12.01 5.66 19.61
CA PHE A 162 10.71 5.21 19.13
C PHE A 162 10.16 4.15 20.08
N ASP A 163 8.87 4.25 20.39
CA ASP A 163 8.12 3.26 21.16
C ASP A 163 6.78 2.92 20.48
N TRP A 164 6.14 1.85 20.93
CA TRP A 164 4.85 1.44 20.39
C TRP A 164 3.75 2.50 20.51
N PRO A 165 3.58 3.20 21.65
CA PRO A 165 2.63 4.30 21.77
C PRO A 165 2.80 5.37 20.70
N PHE A 166 4.04 5.77 20.38
CA PHE A 166 4.31 6.73 19.33
C PHE A 166 4.00 6.17 17.93
N LEU A 167 4.35 4.91 17.66
CA LEU A 167 4.01 4.25 16.41
C LEU A 167 2.48 4.18 16.22
N TYR A 168 1.73 3.85 17.27
CA TYR A 168 0.26 3.85 17.23
C TYR A 168 -0.31 5.27 16.99
N LYS A 169 0.28 6.30 17.59
CA LYS A 169 -0.11 7.68 17.29
C LYS A 169 0.08 8.02 15.82
N LEU A 170 1.21 7.65 15.22
CA LEU A 170 1.43 7.84 13.78
C LEU A 170 0.42 7.05 12.96
N ARG A 171 0.16 5.78 13.30
CA ARG A 171 -0.87 4.96 12.65
C ARG A 171 -2.22 5.68 12.59
N ASP A 172 -2.64 6.26 13.71
CA ASP A 172 -3.94 6.94 13.81
C ASP A 172 -3.96 8.25 13.03
N MET A 173 -2.86 9.01 13.04
CA MET A 173 -2.73 10.24 12.23
C MET A 173 -2.77 9.96 10.73
N PHE A 174 -2.06 8.93 10.27
CA PHE A 174 -2.03 8.56 8.85
C PHE A 174 -3.22 7.68 8.44
N GLN A 175 -3.96 7.13 9.41
CA GLN A 175 -5.06 6.17 9.21
C GLN A 175 -4.65 4.99 8.33
N VAL A 176 -3.57 4.33 8.71
CA VAL A 176 -3.00 3.14 8.06
C VAL A 176 -2.90 1.99 9.05
N THR A 177 -2.52 0.80 8.59
CA THR A 177 -2.18 -0.29 9.54
C THR A 177 -0.84 0.00 10.23
N ILE A 178 -0.67 -0.57 11.44
CA ILE A 178 0.58 -0.41 12.20
C ILE A 178 1.80 -0.94 11.43
N SER A 179 1.60 -1.97 10.60
CA SER A 179 2.65 -2.55 9.76
C SER A 179 3.21 -1.54 8.76
N VAL A 180 2.37 -0.67 8.19
CA VAL A 180 2.80 0.38 7.25
C VAL A 180 3.75 1.36 7.95
N ILE A 181 3.39 1.83 9.15
CA ILE A 181 4.24 2.74 9.94
C ILE A 181 5.57 2.08 10.29
N ARG A 182 5.52 0.85 10.82
CA ARG A 182 6.72 0.09 11.17
C ARG A 182 7.67 -0.04 9.99
N ILE A 183 7.18 -0.59 8.86
CA ILE A 183 8.00 -0.78 7.66
C ILE A 183 8.57 0.54 7.14
N ARG A 184 7.81 1.62 7.22
CA ARG A 184 8.26 2.94 6.77
C ARG A 184 9.41 3.48 7.59
N LEU A 185 9.35 3.35 8.93
CA LEU A 185 10.41 3.76 9.84
C LEU A 185 11.63 2.84 9.80
N GLU A 186 11.43 1.51 9.68
CA GLU A 186 12.51 0.55 9.48
C GLU A 186 13.30 0.83 8.19
N ARG A 187 12.62 1.15 7.09
CA ARG A 187 13.27 1.50 5.82
C ARG A 187 14.04 2.82 5.88
N LYS A 188 13.62 3.75 6.72
CA LYS A 188 14.39 4.97 7.01
C LYS A 188 15.58 4.72 7.93
N GLY A 189 15.75 3.50 8.44
CA GLY A 189 16.81 3.13 9.37
C GLY A 189 16.65 3.77 10.76
N LEU A 190 15.43 4.16 11.12
CA LEU A 190 15.13 4.86 12.38
C LEU A 190 14.83 3.90 13.52
N LEU A 191 14.41 2.68 13.20
CA LEU A 191 14.17 1.62 14.16
C LEU A 191 14.28 0.24 13.49
N TYR A 192 14.30 -0.80 14.30
CA TYR A 192 14.15 -2.20 13.90
C TYR A 192 13.27 -2.91 14.93
N VAL A 193 12.28 -3.68 14.48
CA VAL A 193 11.42 -4.48 15.35
C VAL A 193 11.79 -5.95 15.17
N ASP A 194 12.17 -6.59 16.25
CA ASP A 194 12.54 -8.00 16.24
C ASP A 194 11.33 -8.95 16.24
N GLN A 195 11.59 -10.27 16.26
CA GLN A 195 10.54 -11.28 16.22
C GLN A 195 9.67 -11.32 17.49
N ARG A 196 10.16 -10.77 18.62
CA ARG A 196 9.42 -10.67 19.88
C ARG A 196 8.56 -9.43 19.96
N GLY A 197 8.76 -8.49 19.01
CA GLY A 197 8.09 -7.21 18.97
C GLY A 197 8.84 -6.11 19.73
N ASP A 198 10.09 -6.34 20.13
CA ASP A 198 10.90 -5.32 20.78
C ASP A 198 11.47 -4.33 19.76
N ILE A 199 11.45 -3.05 20.10
CA ILE A 199 11.96 -1.98 19.25
C ILE A 199 13.42 -1.69 19.59
N HIS A 200 14.28 -1.72 18.59
CA HIS A 200 15.71 -1.39 18.67
C HIS A 200 15.99 -0.16 17.79
N ARG A 201 17.03 0.60 18.11
CA ARG A 201 17.42 1.77 17.31
C ARG A 201 17.86 1.43 15.89
N SER A 202 18.43 0.22 15.71
CA SER A 202 18.79 -0.28 14.39
C SER A 202 18.95 -1.80 14.38
N ARG A 203 18.92 -2.39 13.19
CA ARG A 203 19.23 -3.81 13.00
C ARG A 203 20.68 -4.15 13.37
N ALA A 204 21.60 -3.20 13.23
CA ALA A 204 23.00 -3.39 13.58
C ALA A 204 23.18 -3.50 15.11
N GLU A 205 22.46 -2.67 15.87
CA GLU A 205 22.43 -2.75 17.34
C GLU A 205 21.90 -4.09 17.82
N TYR A 206 20.74 -4.53 17.30
CA TYR A 206 20.16 -5.84 17.61
C TYR A 206 21.14 -6.99 17.33
N ASN A 207 21.78 -7.00 16.15
CA ASN A 207 22.76 -8.02 15.80
C ASN A 207 24.02 -7.97 16.67
N GLY A 208 24.41 -6.80 17.18
CA GLY A 208 25.53 -6.63 18.10
C GLY A 208 25.20 -7.20 19.49
N GLN A 209 24.00 -6.96 19.99
CA GLN A 209 23.52 -7.52 21.27
C GLN A 209 23.41 -9.05 21.22
N ALA A 210 22.94 -9.63 20.09
CA ALA A 210 22.84 -11.06 19.91
C ALA A 210 24.20 -11.80 19.86
N ARG A 211 25.31 -11.08 19.59
CA ARG A 211 26.68 -11.66 19.60
C ARG A 211 27.37 -11.58 20.95
N MET A 212 26.78 -10.84 21.91
CA MET A 212 27.33 -10.66 23.27
C MET A 212 26.67 -11.58 24.30
N VAL A 213 25.68 -12.38 23.91
CA VAL A 213 24.99 -13.41 24.71
C VAL A 213 25.36 -14.78 24.19
#